data_310264c0a0adcec53d51a7891fb0a8c9
#
_entry.id   310264c0a0adcec53d51a7891fb0a8c9
#
_cell.length_a   1.000
_cell.length_b   1.000
_cell.length_c   1.000
_cell.angle_alpha   90.00
_cell.angle_beta   90.00
_cell.angle_gamma   90.00
#
_symmetry.space_group_name_H-M   'P 1'
#
loop_
_entity.id
_entity.type
_entity.pdbx_description
1 polymer ?
#
loop_
_entity_poly.entity_id
_entity_poly.type
_entity_poly.pdbx_seq_one_letter_code
_entity_poly.pdbx_strand_id
1 'polypeptide(L)'
;LCADLTRAWRVKTQRPTCANKSSAAMSRYDAIDDYVYPGTTVLRNKAGIQDQAALDAFEADATAVRMLELLEQPIPGTYDFAHLCAMHRHLFQDVYEWAGEIRTVDISRDASRFANASRIESYLGGELRKLPAENWLRGLHPEAFVARLAHYMGEINATHPFREGNGRAQRVYCALLAEKAGYFIDFESLDQARMYHVMIASFNGDAKPLAALLLNITSIIGVDDGTSAQT
;
A
#
# COMPACT_ATOMS: atom_id res chain seq x y z
N LEU A 1 -0.04 24.22 -4.40
CA LEU A 1 0.06 22.78 -4.73
C LEU A 1 0.33 21.94 -3.49
N CYS A 2 1.23 22.31 -2.55
CA CYS A 2 1.47 21.57 -1.30
C CYS A 2 0.29 21.64 -0.29
N ALA A 3 -0.51 22.71 -0.31
CA ALA A 3 -1.60 22.89 0.68
C ALA A 3 -2.80 21.96 0.44
N ASP A 4 -3.00 21.45 -0.76
CA ASP A 4 -4.09 20.52 -1.09
C ASP A 4 -3.75 19.06 -0.79
N LEU A 5 -2.47 18.70 -0.84
CA LEU A 5 -2.00 17.35 -0.51
C LEU A 5 -2.14 17.03 0.99
N THR A 6 -2.05 18.05 1.86
CA THR A 6 -2.17 17.86 3.32
C THR A 6 -3.61 17.66 3.81
N ARG A 7 -4.62 18.08 3.05
CA ARG A 7 -6.03 17.80 3.36
C ARG A 7 -6.45 16.37 3.07
N ALA A 8 -5.74 15.74 2.18
CA ALA A 8 -6.10 14.51 1.51
C ALA A 8 -5.89 13.22 2.33
N TRP A 9 -5.28 13.20 3.50
CA TRP A 9 -4.86 11.94 4.16
C TRP A 9 -5.33 11.74 5.60
N ARG A 10 -6.47 12.33 5.98
CA ARG A 10 -7.12 11.92 7.25
C ARG A 10 -7.68 10.51 7.13
N VAL A 11 -6.87 9.55 7.54
CA VAL A 11 -7.25 8.15 7.62
C VAL A 11 -8.47 7.99 8.52
N LYS A 12 -9.62 7.64 7.93
CA LYS A 12 -10.71 7.04 8.70
C LYS A 12 -10.29 5.62 9.07
N THR A 13 -9.68 5.47 10.25
CA THR A 13 -9.35 4.17 10.83
C THR A 13 -10.61 3.50 11.36
N GLN A 14 -11.43 2.94 10.47
CA GLN A 14 -12.44 1.96 10.85
C GLN A 14 -12.12 0.67 10.11
N ARG A 15 -11.38 -0.22 10.78
CA ARG A 15 -11.36 -1.63 10.37
C ARG A 15 -12.75 -2.23 10.62
N PRO A 16 -13.33 -3.00 9.70
CA PRO A 16 -14.52 -3.78 10.03
C PRO A 16 -14.13 -4.73 11.16
N THR A 17 -14.90 -4.72 12.25
CA THR A 17 -14.76 -5.65 13.37
C THR A 17 -14.99 -7.06 12.85
N CYS A 18 -13.93 -7.83 12.67
CA CYS A 18 -14.04 -9.25 12.47
C CYS A 18 -14.58 -9.90 13.74
N ALA A 19 -15.79 -10.43 13.65
CA ALA A 19 -16.39 -11.23 14.70
C ALA A 19 -15.47 -12.43 15.03
N ASN A 20 -15.24 -12.56 16.33
CA ASN A 20 -14.53 -13.63 17.03
C ASN A 20 -14.86 -15.01 16.43
N LYS A 21 -13.93 -15.64 15.73
CA LYS A 21 -14.02 -17.07 15.38
C LYS A 21 -13.09 -17.85 16.30
N SER A 22 -13.73 -18.70 17.07
CA SER A 22 -13.24 -19.73 17.96
C SER A 22 -11.88 -20.33 17.60
N SER A 23 -11.10 -20.64 18.68
CA SER A 23 -9.87 -21.40 18.72
C SER A 23 -9.84 -22.59 17.73
N ALA A 24 -9.15 -22.40 16.61
CA ALA A 24 -8.72 -23.52 15.78
C ALA A 24 -7.46 -24.12 16.40
N ALA A 25 -7.44 -25.44 16.56
CA ALA A 25 -6.30 -26.21 17.06
C ALA A 25 -5.05 -25.86 16.21
N MET A 26 -3.97 -25.44 16.89
CA MET A 26 -2.67 -25.18 16.27
C MET A 26 -2.20 -26.45 15.55
N SER A 27 -1.97 -26.35 14.25
CA SER A 27 -1.32 -27.37 13.45
C SER A 27 0.15 -27.50 13.89
N ARG A 28 0.70 -28.71 13.92
CA ARG A 28 2.10 -29.00 14.30
C ARG A 28 3.15 -28.38 13.36
N TYR A 29 2.72 -27.59 12.37
CA TYR A 29 3.56 -26.94 11.36
C TYR A 29 3.35 -25.42 11.26
N ASP A 30 2.68 -24.79 12.24
CA ASP A 30 2.62 -23.36 12.31
C ASP A 30 4.03 -22.84 12.61
N ALA A 31 4.68 -22.26 11.62
CA ALA A 31 5.95 -21.56 11.80
C ALA A 31 5.74 -20.53 12.92
N ILE A 32 6.65 -20.50 13.89
CA ILE A 32 6.63 -19.50 14.97
C ILE A 32 6.66 -18.13 14.28
N ASP A 33 5.62 -17.35 14.44
CA ASP A 33 5.57 -15.98 13.93
C ASP A 33 6.29 -15.07 14.94
N ASP A 34 7.59 -14.90 14.74
CA ASP A 34 8.44 -14.05 15.61
C ASP A 34 8.04 -12.57 15.60
N TYR A 35 7.14 -12.17 14.71
CA TYR A 35 6.61 -10.81 14.64
C TYR A 35 5.57 -10.47 15.71
N VAL A 36 5.01 -11.47 16.43
CA VAL A 36 3.99 -11.24 17.45
C VAL A 36 4.52 -11.44 18.87
N TYR A 37 3.85 -10.84 19.84
CA TYR A 37 4.13 -11.15 21.25
C TYR A 37 3.66 -12.58 21.58
N PRO A 38 4.40 -13.34 22.41
CA PRO A 38 4.04 -14.71 22.77
C PRO A 38 2.61 -14.82 23.31
N GLY A 39 1.84 -15.76 22.75
CA GLY A 39 0.46 -16.01 23.18
C GLY A 39 -0.55 -14.96 22.72
N THR A 40 -0.19 -14.06 21.83
CA THR A 40 -1.07 -13.02 21.29
C THR A 40 -1.05 -12.99 19.77
N THR A 41 -1.92 -12.16 19.17
CA THR A 41 -1.89 -11.79 17.74
C THR A 41 -1.31 -10.41 17.51
N VAL A 42 -0.88 -9.72 18.59
CA VAL A 42 -0.38 -8.33 18.53
C VAL A 42 1.06 -8.32 18.05
N LEU A 43 1.33 -7.51 17.03
CA LEU A 43 2.67 -7.34 16.48
C LEU A 43 3.61 -6.68 17.49
N ARG A 44 4.83 -7.21 17.58
CA ARG A 44 5.91 -6.58 18.36
C ARG A 44 6.20 -5.21 17.77
N ASN A 45 6.21 -4.19 18.64
CA ASN A 45 6.37 -2.80 18.26
C ASN A 45 7.33 -2.08 19.22
N LYS A 46 7.89 -0.97 18.75
CA LYS A 46 8.89 -0.18 19.49
C LYS A 46 8.35 0.41 20.80
N ALA A 47 7.03 0.68 20.87
CA ALA A 47 6.37 1.25 22.05
C ALA A 47 6.02 0.19 23.12
N GLY A 48 6.23 -1.11 22.84
CA GLY A 48 5.89 -2.19 23.78
C GLY A 48 4.39 -2.40 24.00
N ILE A 49 3.54 -1.89 23.09
CA ILE A 49 2.08 -1.96 23.20
C ILE A 49 1.63 -3.39 22.89
N GLN A 50 0.85 -3.98 23.80
CA GLN A 50 0.30 -5.33 23.67
C GLN A 50 -1.23 -5.37 23.57
N ASP A 51 -1.90 -4.24 23.61
CA ASP A 51 -3.30 -4.08 23.28
C ASP A 51 -3.47 -3.74 21.80
N GLN A 52 -4.29 -4.51 21.08
CA GLN A 52 -4.45 -4.35 19.63
C GLN A 52 -5.04 -2.99 19.26
N ALA A 53 -6.05 -2.51 20.01
CA ALA A 53 -6.70 -1.23 19.69
C ALA A 53 -5.75 -0.05 19.94
N ALA A 54 -4.96 -0.12 21.00
CA ALA A 54 -3.94 0.88 21.30
C ALA A 54 -2.82 0.88 20.24
N LEU A 55 -2.40 -0.31 19.78
CA LEU A 55 -1.41 -0.41 18.69
C LEU A 55 -1.96 0.14 17.38
N ASP A 56 -3.20 -0.18 17.02
CA ASP A 56 -3.85 0.32 15.80
C ASP A 56 -3.93 1.87 15.81
N ALA A 57 -4.25 2.47 16.96
CA ALA A 57 -4.29 3.92 17.10
C ALA A 57 -2.88 4.55 16.99
N PHE A 58 -1.91 4.01 17.72
CA PHE A 58 -0.52 4.48 17.67
C PHE A 58 0.08 4.37 16.26
N GLU A 59 -0.14 3.22 15.59
CA GLU A 59 0.31 2.99 14.23
C GLU A 59 -0.32 3.99 13.24
N ALA A 60 -1.62 4.25 13.38
CA ALA A 60 -2.33 5.19 12.52
C ALA A 60 -1.75 6.62 12.66
N ASP A 61 -1.56 7.09 13.89
CA ASP A 61 -1.03 8.43 14.16
C ASP A 61 0.42 8.59 13.67
N ALA A 62 1.29 7.64 14.02
CA ALA A 62 2.69 7.66 13.62
C ALA A 62 2.85 7.62 12.09
N THR A 63 2.11 6.71 11.43
CA THR A 63 2.21 6.58 9.96
C THR A 63 1.58 7.75 9.21
N ALA A 64 0.59 8.44 9.78
CA ALA A 64 0.01 9.64 9.17
C ALA A 64 1.04 10.77 9.07
N VAL A 65 1.80 11.02 10.14
CA VAL A 65 2.89 12.01 10.14
C VAL A 65 3.93 11.66 9.09
N ARG A 66 4.41 10.41 9.07
CA ARG A 66 5.43 9.95 8.13
C ARG A 66 4.96 9.97 6.67
N MET A 67 3.67 9.77 6.45
CA MET A 67 3.09 9.86 5.12
C MET A 67 3.10 11.29 4.59
N LEU A 68 2.74 12.28 5.43
CA LEU A 68 2.82 13.70 5.06
C LEU A 68 4.25 14.10 4.71
N GLU A 69 5.23 13.73 5.55
CA GLU A 69 6.65 13.97 5.26
C GLU A 69 7.07 13.39 3.91
N LEU A 70 6.64 12.16 3.60
CA LEU A 70 7.00 11.46 2.37
C LEU A 70 6.37 12.08 1.12
N LEU A 71 5.17 12.67 1.26
CA LEU A 71 4.50 13.39 0.16
C LEU A 71 5.10 14.79 -0.04
N GLU A 72 5.52 15.46 1.04
CA GLU A 72 6.18 16.79 0.93
C GLU A 72 7.63 16.67 0.46
N GLN A 73 8.34 15.65 0.92
CA GLN A 73 9.75 15.40 0.61
C GLN A 73 9.95 13.94 0.22
N PRO A 74 9.63 13.56 -1.02
CA PRO A 74 9.78 12.18 -1.49
C PRO A 74 11.22 11.68 -1.35
N ILE A 75 11.37 10.46 -0.87
CA ILE A 75 12.68 9.80 -0.82
C ILE A 75 13.20 9.63 -2.25
N PRO A 76 14.43 10.09 -2.56
CA PRO A 76 15.01 9.86 -3.87
C PRO A 76 15.15 8.36 -4.19
N GLY A 77 14.73 7.97 -5.40
CA GLY A 77 14.84 6.57 -5.83
C GLY A 77 14.33 6.32 -7.24
N THR A 78 14.45 5.08 -7.67
CA THR A 78 14.20 4.64 -9.05
C THR A 78 12.87 3.90 -9.22
N TYR A 79 12.06 3.83 -8.17
CA TYR A 79 10.82 3.03 -8.13
C TYR A 79 11.06 1.52 -8.31
N ASP A 80 12.24 1.06 -7.98
CA ASP A 80 12.56 -0.36 -7.85
C ASP A 80 12.10 -0.92 -6.49
N PHE A 81 12.39 -2.19 -6.27
CA PHE A 81 11.99 -2.87 -5.03
C PHE A 81 12.66 -2.28 -3.78
N ALA A 82 13.92 -1.87 -3.88
CA ALA A 82 14.62 -1.22 -2.78
C ALA A 82 13.96 0.14 -2.41
N HIS A 83 13.48 0.88 -3.40
CA HIS A 83 12.76 2.13 -3.17
C HIS A 83 11.40 1.90 -2.49
N LEU A 84 10.65 0.85 -2.86
CA LEU A 84 9.43 0.44 -2.15
C LEU A 84 9.73 0.09 -0.68
N CYS A 85 10.81 -0.64 -0.42
CA CYS A 85 11.28 -0.95 0.93
C CYS A 85 11.66 0.31 1.73
N ALA A 86 12.32 1.28 1.09
CA ALA A 86 12.66 2.56 1.72
C ALA A 86 11.42 3.37 2.09
N MET A 87 10.41 3.43 1.23
CA MET A 87 9.12 4.06 1.53
C MET A 87 8.42 3.38 2.71
N HIS A 88 8.37 2.04 2.72
CA HIS A 88 7.79 1.30 3.85
C HIS A 88 8.57 1.56 5.14
N ARG A 89 9.91 1.58 5.09
CA ARG A 89 10.75 1.92 6.25
C ARG A 89 10.40 3.30 6.80
N HIS A 90 10.31 4.30 5.94
CA HIS A 90 9.97 5.66 6.35
C HIS A 90 8.60 5.73 7.02
N LEU A 91 7.60 5.06 6.46
CA LEU A 91 6.24 5.05 7.01
C LEU A 91 6.15 4.41 8.39
N PHE A 92 6.91 3.33 8.64
CA PHE A 92 6.73 2.48 9.82
C PHE A 92 7.91 2.50 10.79
N GLN A 93 8.93 3.34 10.56
CA GLN A 93 10.15 3.38 11.36
C GLN A 93 9.94 3.66 12.85
N ASP A 94 8.89 4.36 13.21
CA ASP A 94 8.57 4.67 14.61
C ASP A 94 7.78 3.57 15.31
N VAL A 95 7.21 2.65 14.52
CA VAL A 95 6.31 1.60 15.03
C VAL A 95 7.01 0.25 15.10
N TYR A 96 7.72 -0.14 14.05
CA TYR A 96 8.28 -1.48 13.92
C TYR A 96 9.79 -1.49 13.70
N GLU A 97 10.50 -2.40 14.38
CA GLU A 97 11.94 -2.62 14.15
C GLU A 97 12.22 -3.13 12.73
N TRP A 98 11.34 -3.98 12.23
CA TRP A 98 11.43 -4.58 10.89
C TRP A 98 10.87 -3.69 9.76
N ALA A 99 10.62 -2.38 10.02
CA ALA A 99 10.16 -1.46 9.00
C ALA A 99 11.09 -1.45 7.78
N GLY A 100 10.54 -1.68 6.58
CA GLY A 100 11.29 -1.79 5.33
C GLY A 100 11.89 -3.15 5.04
N GLU A 101 11.76 -4.13 5.94
CA GLU A 101 12.25 -5.49 5.74
C GLU A 101 11.17 -6.37 5.10
N ILE A 102 11.60 -7.26 4.21
CA ILE A 102 10.74 -8.28 3.62
C ILE A 102 10.32 -9.26 4.73
N ARG A 103 9.06 -9.62 4.76
CA ARG A 103 8.59 -10.65 5.71
C ARG A 103 9.29 -11.98 5.48
N THR A 104 9.56 -12.67 6.57
CA THR A 104 10.19 -13.99 6.58
C THR A 104 9.16 -15.13 6.67
N VAL A 105 7.90 -14.82 6.92
CA VAL A 105 6.80 -15.78 7.08
C VAL A 105 5.80 -15.68 5.93
N ASP A 106 5.19 -16.79 5.56
CA ASP A 106 4.06 -16.81 4.64
C ASP A 106 2.82 -16.27 5.34
N ILE A 107 2.08 -15.43 4.63
CA ILE A 107 0.85 -14.82 5.14
C ILE A 107 -0.32 -15.08 4.18
N SER A 108 -1.52 -15.08 4.75
CA SER A 108 -2.77 -15.17 4.00
C SER A 108 -3.79 -14.20 4.57
N ARG A 109 -4.74 -13.81 3.74
CA ARG A 109 -5.90 -13.02 4.17
C ARG A 109 -7.15 -13.62 3.55
N ASP A 110 -8.07 -14.04 4.39
CA ASP A 110 -9.28 -14.79 3.98
C ASP A 110 -8.93 -16.01 3.11
N ALA A 111 -9.41 -16.08 1.88
CA ALA A 111 -9.09 -17.13 0.92
C ALA A 111 -7.84 -16.85 0.06
N SER A 112 -7.24 -15.65 0.17
CA SER A 112 -6.10 -15.23 -0.64
C SER A 112 -4.79 -15.60 0.05
N ARG A 113 -4.01 -16.49 -0.58
CA ARG A 113 -2.64 -16.79 -0.15
C ARG A 113 -1.69 -15.91 -0.96
N PHE A 114 -0.97 -15.02 -0.27
CA PHE A 114 0.04 -14.17 -0.90
C PHE A 114 1.28 -14.96 -1.34
N ALA A 115 2.19 -14.31 -2.05
CA ALA A 115 3.42 -14.94 -2.52
C ALA A 115 4.20 -15.59 -1.36
N ASN A 116 4.88 -16.70 -1.63
CA ASN A 116 5.81 -17.30 -0.68
C ASN A 116 6.93 -16.30 -0.34
N ALA A 117 7.26 -16.15 0.95
CA ALA A 117 8.23 -15.19 1.45
C ALA A 117 9.57 -15.24 0.70
N SER A 118 10.07 -16.44 0.42
CA SER A 118 11.34 -16.66 -0.28
C SER A 118 11.35 -16.23 -1.75
N ARG A 119 10.19 -15.94 -2.35
CA ARG A 119 10.04 -15.55 -3.75
C ARG A 119 9.78 -14.07 -3.96
N ILE A 120 9.48 -13.32 -2.90
CA ILE A 120 9.06 -11.91 -2.96
C ILE A 120 10.10 -11.07 -3.70
N GLU A 121 11.35 -11.08 -3.24
CA GLU A 121 12.40 -10.22 -3.79
C GLU A 121 12.69 -10.53 -5.26
N SER A 122 12.81 -11.80 -5.60
CA SER A 122 13.10 -12.21 -6.99
C SER A 122 11.98 -11.85 -7.95
N TYR A 123 10.73 -12.08 -7.54
CA TYR A 123 9.56 -11.83 -8.37
C TYR A 123 9.24 -10.32 -8.48
N LEU A 124 8.93 -9.67 -7.36
CA LEU A 124 8.55 -8.26 -7.36
C LEU A 124 9.70 -7.35 -7.81
N GLY A 125 10.94 -7.67 -7.41
CA GLY A 125 12.11 -6.98 -7.93
C GLY A 125 12.26 -7.13 -9.44
N GLY A 126 11.89 -8.30 -10.02
CA GLY A 126 11.82 -8.52 -11.46
C GLY A 126 10.78 -7.64 -12.15
N GLU A 127 9.59 -7.55 -11.56
CA GLU A 127 8.50 -6.72 -12.09
C GLU A 127 8.83 -5.22 -12.05
N LEU A 128 9.24 -4.71 -10.90
CA LEU A 128 9.51 -3.27 -10.74
C LEU A 128 10.72 -2.79 -11.57
N ARG A 129 11.69 -3.66 -11.89
CA ARG A 129 12.78 -3.33 -12.83
C ARG A 129 12.33 -3.03 -14.27
N LYS A 130 11.09 -3.31 -14.63
CA LYS A 130 10.53 -2.98 -15.96
C LYS A 130 10.17 -1.49 -16.09
N LEU A 131 9.89 -0.80 -14.97
CA LEU A 131 9.44 0.61 -14.95
C LEU A 131 10.35 1.59 -15.72
N PRO A 132 11.68 1.53 -15.63
CA PRO A 132 12.56 2.40 -16.43
C PRO A 132 12.39 2.19 -17.94
N ALA A 133 12.20 0.94 -18.40
CA ALA A 133 11.94 0.66 -19.81
C ALA A 133 10.57 1.17 -20.29
N GLU A 134 9.62 1.36 -19.40
CA GLU A 134 8.32 1.99 -19.62
C GLU A 134 8.35 3.51 -19.33
N ASN A 135 9.53 4.12 -19.22
CA ASN A 135 9.71 5.54 -18.91
C ASN A 135 8.95 5.97 -17.63
N TRP A 136 8.86 5.10 -16.62
CA TRP A 136 8.08 5.34 -15.39
C TRP A 136 6.64 5.79 -15.68
N LEU A 137 6.02 5.23 -16.70
CA LEU A 137 4.65 5.48 -17.18
C LEU A 137 4.42 6.91 -17.71
N ARG A 138 5.49 7.70 -17.94
CA ARG A 138 5.40 9.06 -18.45
C ARG A 138 4.94 9.09 -19.92
N GLY A 139 4.10 10.08 -20.24
CA GLY A 139 3.63 10.27 -21.61
C GLY A 139 2.51 9.33 -22.06
N LEU A 140 2.04 8.46 -21.19
CA LEU A 140 0.85 7.65 -21.45
C LEU A 140 -0.41 8.50 -21.33
N HIS A 141 -1.45 8.22 -22.13
CA HIS A 141 -2.79 8.75 -21.91
C HIS A 141 -3.41 8.15 -20.64
N PRO A 142 -4.40 8.83 -20.00
CA PRO A 142 -4.97 8.42 -18.72
C PRO A 142 -5.35 6.95 -18.64
N GLU A 143 -6.04 6.40 -19.65
CA GLU A 143 -6.49 5.00 -19.68
C GLU A 143 -5.31 4.03 -19.74
N ALA A 144 -4.30 4.33 -20.54
CA ALA A 144 -3.10 3.51 -20.64
C ALA A 144 -2.27 3.60 -19.37
N PHE A 145 -2.17 4.82 -18.79
CA PHE A 145 -1.49 5.05 -17.52
C PHE A 145 -2.11 4.24 -16.39
N VAL A 146 -3.44 4.35 -16.17
CA VAL A 146 -4.09 3.62 -15.06
C VAL A 146 -4.08 2.11 -15.28
N ALA A 147 -4.12 1.63 -16.53
CA ALA A 147 -3.99 0.20 -16.82
C ALA A 147 -2.61 -0.33 -16.41
N ARG A 148 -1.53 0.41 -16.70
CA ARG A 148 -0.17 0.04 -16.28
C ARG A 148 0.02 0.20 -14.78
N LEU A 149 -0.50 1.27 -14.17
CA LEU A 149 -0.44 1.47 -12.73
C LEU A 149 -1.20 0.36 -11.98
N ALA A 150 -2.40 -0.03 -12.47
CA ALA A 150 -3.18 -1.13 -11.90
C ALA A 150 -2.40 -2.46 -11.95
N HIS A 151 -1.63 -2.71 -13.02
CA HIS A 151 -0.74 -3.87 -13.09
C HIS A 151 0.28 -3.83 -11.95
N TYR A 152 1.09 -2.77 -11.82
CA TYR A 152 2.10 -2.68 -10.76
C TYR A 152 1.50 -2.71 -9.35
N MET A 153 0.36 -2.04 -9.17
CA MET A 153 -0.38 -2.09 -7.91
C MET A 153 -0.86 -3.52 -7.59
N GLY A 154 -1.35 -4.24 -8.59
CA GLY A 154 -1.75 -5.65 -8.47
C GLY A 154 -0.59 -6.57 -8.08
N GLU A 155 0.59 -6.38 -8.69
CA GLU A 155 1.79 -7.18 -8.41
C GLU A 155 2.31 -6.94 -6.98
N ILE A 156 2.34 -5.69 -6.52
CA ILE A 156 2.69 -5.36 -5.13
C ILE A 156 1.68 -5.99 -4.16
N ASN A 157 0.39 -5.95 -4.49
CA ASN A 157 -0.65 -6.56 -3.66
C ASN A 157 -0.54 -8.09 -3.63
N ALA A 158 -0.31 -8.74 -4.76
CA ALA A 158 -0.20 -10.20 -4.84
C ALA A 158 1.03 -10.74 -4.09
N THR A 159 2.12 -9.99 -4.10
CA THR A 159 3.32 -10.36 -3.36
C THR A 159 3.23 -10.05 -1.88
N HIS A 160 2.55 -8.96 -1.48
CA HIS A 160 2.38 -8.53 -0.09
C HIS A 160 3.69 -8.59 0.70
N PRO A 161 4.70 -7.77 0.31
CA PRO A 161 6.09 -8.01 0.70
C PRO A 161 6.39 -7.83 2.20
N PHE A 162 5.58 -7.07 2.92
CA PHE A 162 5.82 -6.74 4.32
C PHE A 162 4.89 -7.49 5.26
N ARG A 163 5.27 -7.59 6.54
CA ARG A 163 4.43 -8.26 7.56
C ARG A 163 3.14 -7.49 7.84
N GLU A 164 3.18 -6.17 7.84
CA GLU A 164 2.04 -5.26 7.97
C GLU A 164 2.29 -4.02 7.11
N GLY A 165 1.29 -3.16 6.92
CA GLY A 165 1.43 -1.87 6.26
C GLY A 165 1.49 -1.89 4.74
N ASN A 166 1.34 -3.05 4.10
CA ASN A 166 1.42 -3.21 2.64
C ASN A 166 0.49 -2.25 1.88
N GLY A 167 -0.75 -2.08 2.34
CA GLY A 167 -1.72 -1.21 1.68
C GLY A 167 -1.32 0.27 1.71
N ARG A 168 -0.71 0.75 2.80
CA ARG A 168 -0.22 2.14 2.91
C ARG A 168 1.00 2.35 2.03
N ALA A 169 2.00 1.48 2.14
CA ALA A 169 3.19 1.54 1.29
C ALA A 169 2.86 1.48 -0.19
N GLN A 170 1.94 0.59 -0.59
CA GLN A 170 1.47 0.46 -1.98
C GLN A 170 0.81 1.75 -2.50
N ARG A 171 -0.09 2.37 -1.71
CA ARG A 171 -0.75 3.60 -2.13
C ARG A 171 0.23 4.76 -2.25
N VAL A 172 1.13 4.94 -1.29
CA VAL A 172 2.17 5.98 -1.36
C VAL A 172 3.07 5.75 -2.57
N TYR A 173 3.52 4.53 -2.79
CA TYR A 173 4.32 4.19 -3.97
C TYR A 173 3.61 4.54 -5.28
N CYS A 174 2.33 4.16 -5.40
CA CYS A 174 1.52 4.45 -6.59
C CYS A 174 1.25 5.94 -6.76
N ALA A 175 1.00 6.69 -5.66
CA ALA A 175 0.79 8.13 -5.71
C ALA A 175 2.04 8.88 -6.20
N LEU A 176 3.21 8.55 -5.66
CA LEU A 176 4.48 9.17 -6.07
C LEU A 176 4.90 8.76 -7.50
N LEU A 177 4.61 7.52 -7.91
CA LEU A 177 4.83 7.10 -9.31
C LEU A 177 3.90 7.84 -10.26
N ALA A 178 2.65 8.07 -9.87
CA ALA A 178 1.67 8.84 -10.63
C ALA A 178 2.12 10.31 -10.78
N GLU A 179 2.55 10.94 -9.70
CA GLU A 179 3.09 12.31 -9.73
C GLU A 179 4.29 12.42 -10.68
N LYS A 180 5.23 11.46 -10.62
CA LYS A 180 6.35 11.38 -11.55
C LYS A 180 5.89 11.25 -13.01
N ALA A 181 4.77 10.59 -13.25
CA ALA A 181 4.18 10.41 -14.59
C ALA A 181 3.35 11.62 -15.05
N GLY A 182 3.08 12.61 -14.17
CA GLY A 182 2.28 13.82 -14.45
C GLY A 182 0.80 13.66 -14.08
N TYR A 183 0.48 12.70 -13.21
CA TYR A 183 -0.88 12.42 -12.75
C TYR A 183 -1.01 12.58 -11.24
N PHE A 184 -2.15 13.05 -10.79
CA PHE A 184 -2.57 13.03 -9.38
C PHE A 184 -3.62 11.93 -9.18
N ILE A 185 -3.53 11.17 -8.08
CA ILE A 185 -4.50 10.15 -7.70
C ILE A 185 -5.07 10.48 -6.33
N ASP A 186 -6.39 10.69 -6.27
CA ASP A 186 -7.11 10.94 -5.03
C ASP A 186 -7.52 9.63 -4.35
N PHE A 187 -6.57 9.01 -3.64
CA PHE A 187 -6.85 7.79 -2.87
C PHE A 187 -7.80 8.01 -1.68
N GLU A 188 -8.10 9.26 -1.28
CA GLU A 188 -9.00 9.54 -0.17
C GLU A 188 -10.46 9.41 -0.52
N SER A 189 -10.80 9.80 -1.75
CA SER A 189 -12.17 9.65 -2.25
C SER A 189 -12.59 8.18 -2.39
N LEU A 190 -11.64 7.23 -2.20
CA LEU A 190 -11.92 5.81 -2.35
C LEU A 190 -12.69 5.21 -1.19
N ASP A 191 -13.80 4.57 -1.51
CA ASP A 191 -14.46 3.62 -0.62
C ASP A 191 -13.57 2.38 -0.41
N GLN A 192 -13.22 2.12 0.85
CA GLN A 192 -12.38 0.99 1.23
C GLN A 192 -12.98 -0.37 0.83
N ALA A 193 -14.28 -0.54 0.92
CA ALA A 193 -14.95 -1.78 0.53
C ALA A 193 -14.83 -2.00 -0.98
N ARG A 194 -15.04 -0.95 -1.79
CA ARG A 194 -14.89 -1.00 -3.23
C ARG A 194 -13.44 -1.31 -3.62
N MET A 195 -12.46 -0.65 -2.96
CA MET A 195 -11.04 -0.93 -3.18
C MET A 195 -10.71 -2.39 -2.88
N TYR A 196 -11.20 -2.93 -1.77
CA TYR A 196 -10.99 -4.33 -1.40
C TYR A 196 -11.51 -5.29 -2.49
N HIS A 197 -12.72 -5.07 -3.01
CA HIS A 197 -13.29 -5.93 -4.06
C HIS A 197 -12.49 -5.91 -5.36
N VAL A 198 -12.06 -4.72 -5.83
CA VAL A 198 -11.27 -4.63 -7.07
C VAL A 198 -9.86 -5.19 -6.90
N MET A 199 -9.29 -5.12 -5.69
CA MET A 199 -8.00 -5.75 -5.39
C MET A 199 -8.08 -7.28 -5.38
N ILE A 200 -9.20 -7.87 -4.92
CA ILE A 200 -9.46 -9.31 -5.04
C ILE A 200 -9.59 -9.70 -6.52
N ALA A 201 -10.32 -8.94 -7.33
CA ALA A 201 -10.44 -9.20 -8.76
C ALA A 201 -9.06 -9.18 -9.44
N SER A 202 -8.25 -8.16 -9.15
CA SER A 202 -6.88 -8.03 -9.64
C SER A 202 -5.99 -9.21 -9.20
N PHE A 203 -6.09 -9.64 -7.94
CA PHE A 203 -5.38 -10.81 -7.43
C PHE A 203 -5.75 -12.11 -8.19
N ASN A 204 -6.99 -12.23 -8.64
CA ASN A 204 -7.49 -13.35 -9.44
C ASN A 204 -7.22 -13.19 -10.94
N GLY A 205 -6.43 -12.19 -11.35
CA GLY A 205 -5.99 -11.99 -12.74
C GLY A 205 -6.83 -11.01 -13.57
N ASP A 206 -7.87 -10.38 -12.99
CA ASP A 206 -8.64 -9.33 -13.66
C ASP A 206 -8.35 -7.95 -13.07
N ALA A 207 -7.38 -7.25 -13.68
CA ALA A 207 -7.01 -5.89 -13.28
C ALA A 207 -7.93 -4.79 -13.84
N LYS A 208 -8.89 -5.12 -14.74
CA LYS A 208 -9.77 -4.12 -15.36
C LYS A 208 -10.61 -3.33 -14.36
N PRO A 209 -11.26 -3.96 -13.34
CA PRO A 209 -12.01 -3.21 -12.34
C PRO A 209 -11.14 -2.25 -11.54
N LEU A 210 -9.89 -2.64 -11.23
CA LEU A 210 -8.93 -1.78 -10.55
C LEU A 210 -8.53 -0.58 -11.43
N ALA A 211 -8.21 -0.81 -12.70
CA ALA A 211 -7.90 0.27 -13.64
C ALA A 211 -9.06 1.25 -13.81
N ALA A 212 -10.30 0.75 -13.93
CA ALA A 212 -11.49 1.59 -14.01
C ALA A 212 -11.71 2.41 -12.73
N LEU A 213 -11.46 1.83 -11.56
CA LEU A 213 -11.54 2.55 -10.29
C LEU A 213 -10.49 3.66 -10.21
N LEU A 214 -9.24 3.36 -10.57
CA LEU A 214 -8.14 4.33 -10.60
C LEU A 214 -8.42 5.47 -11.58
N LEU A 215 -9.00 5.18 -12.75
CA LEU A 215 -9.32 6.22 -13.75
C LEU A 215 -10.29 7.28 -13.18
N ASN A 216 -11.27 6.86 -12.36
CA ASN A 216 -12.25 7.77 -11.77
C ASN A 216 -11.68 8.74 -10.72
N ILE A 217 -10.49 8.46 -10.19
CA ILE A 217 -9.83 9.24 -9.14
C ILE A 217 -8.50 9.83 -9.60
N THR A 218 -8.19 9.72 -10.91
CA THR A 218 -6.95 10.23 -11.51
C THR A 218 -7.24 11.52 -12.27
N SER A 219 -6.40 12.54 -12.06
CA SER A 219 -6.40 13.80 -12.80
C SER A 219 -5.00 14.12 -13.33
N ILE A 220 -4.92 14.96 -14.38
CA ILE A 220 -3.65 15.40 -14.94
C ILE A 220 -3.14 16.59 -14.13
N ILE A 221 -1.89 16.55 -13.71
CA ILE A 221 -1.27 17.67 -12.98
C ILE A 221 -1.07 18.85 -13.94
N GLY A 222 -1.59 20.03 -13.55
CA GLY A 222 -1.40 21.28 -14.31
C GLY A 222 -2.45 21.59 -15.39
N VAL A 223 -3.49 20.78 -15.52
CA VAL A 223 -4.70 21.19 -16.25
C VAL A 223 -5.68 21.77 -15.24
N ASP A 224 -5.67 23.09 -15.07
CA ASP A 224 -6.78 23.78 -14.43
C ASP A 224 -8.01 23.55 -15.32
N ASP A 225 -8.93 22.71 -14.88
CA ASP A 225 -10.27 22.62 -15.46
C ASP A 225 -10.97 23.97 -15.18
N GLY A 226 -10.73 24.93 -16.07
CA GLY A 226 -11.33 26.27 -16.05
C GLY A 226 -12.86 26.23 -16.23
N THR A 227 -13.55 25.34 -15.53
CA THR A 227 -15.01 25.23 -15.48
C THR A 227 -15.51 25.53 -14.07
N SER A 228 -15.27 26.75 -13.60
CA SER A 228 -16.08 27.27 -12.51
C SER A 228 -16.33 28.74 -12.69
N ALA A 229 -17.63 29.01 -12.93
CA ALA A 229 -18.35 30.28 -12.76
C ALA A 229 -18.29 31.28 -13.92
N GLN A 230 -19.18 31.07 -14.86
CA GLN A 230 -19.99 32.19 -15.37
C GLN A 230 -21.46 31.84 -15.15
N THR A 231 -22.02 32.36 -14.08
CA THR A 231 -23.34 33.03 -13.96
C THR A 231 -23.53 33.51 -12.54
#